data_8d6e36d682fcd6aec67771e00241bd19
#
_entry.id   8d6e36d682fcd6aec67771e00241bd19
#
_cell.length_a   1.000
_cell.length_b   1.000
_cell.length_c   1.000
_cell.angle_alpha   90.00
_cell.angle_beta   90.00
_cell.angle_gamma   90.00
#
_symmetry.space_group_name_H-M   'P 1'
#
loop_
_entity.id
_entity.type
_entity.pdbx_description
1 polymer ?
#
loop_
_entity_poly.entity_id
_entity_poly.type
_entity_poly.pdbx_seq_one_letter_code
_entity_poly.pdbx_strand_id
1 'polypeptide(L)'
;MIENLETLLALSRTGTMLEASTELRISQSAVSKRIAVLEKYYDRKLIQKKGRRVALTQHGQQLVDKLSPILSELRDLFVDDGSAGKGELIVGVSEAILSSWGPGVFFKVQQEMPDVHFAFHTHRTPVVLDRIRSGEFMVGVCTGSDSLDKDLQSEVLFHEPMVIIPSGLRKFRWSRKDPLDVITIEDYSGAWRSFKGDAERLNIRRVVSLESFFSVAQMAITGFGHGLVPIGVAKTLKVDEDCLIDLGS
;
A
#
# COMPACT_ATOMS: atom_id res chain seq x y z
N MET A 1 -4.37 -26.71 13.84
CA MET A 1 -5.40 -25.66 14.03
C MET A 1 -4.88 -24.31 13.54
N ILE A 2 -3.72 -23.86 14.01
CA ILE A 2 -3.09 -22.57 13.61
C ILE A 2 -2.98 -22.45 12.09
N GLU A 3 -2.41 -23.43 11.41
CA GLU A 3 -2.30 -23.42 9.92
C GLU A 3 -3.65 -23.27 9.19
N ASN A 4 -4.75 -23.76 9.78
CA ASN A 4 -6.07 -23.59 9.19
C ASN A 4 -6.56 -22.14 9.34
N LEU A 5 -6.27 -21.50 10.49
CA LEU A 5 -6.57 -20.10 10.75
C LEU A 5 -5.74 -19.18 9.84
N GLU A 6 -4.45 -19.46 9.68
CA GLU A 6 -3.58 -18.76 8.72
C GLU A 6 -4.11 -18.88 7.29
N THR A 7 -4.67 -20.06 6.94
CA THR A 7 -5.29 -20.25 5.62
C THR A 7 -6.53 -19.38 5.42
N LEU A 8 -7.35 -19.18 6.46
CA LEU A 8 -8.49 -18.27 6.41
C LEU A 8 -8.03 -16.81 6.24
N LEU A 9 -6.97 -16.41 6.95
CA LEU A 9 -6.37 -15.08 6.80
C LEU A 9 -5.79 -14.87 5.40
N ALA A 10 -5.05 -15.84 4.85
CA ALA A 10 -4.54 -15.76 3.49
C ALA A 10 -5.69 -15.60 2.47
N LEU A 11 -6.78 -16.36 2.61
CA LEU A 11 -7.96 -16.23 1.76
C LEU A 11 -8.66 -14.87 1.91
N SER A 12 -8.71 -14.30 3.10
CA SER A 12 -9.32 -12.99 3.32
C SER A 12 -8.57 -11.88 2.57
N ARG A 13 -7.24 -11.99 2.46
CA ARG A 13 -6.37 -11.03 1.75
C ARG A 13 -6.40 -11.23 0.24
N THR A 14 -6.25 -12.47 -0.20
CA THR A 14 -6.06 -12.79 -1.62
C THR A 14 -7.36 -12.89 -2.41
N GLY A 15 -8.45 -13.27 -1.76
CA GLY A 15 -9.77 -13.41 -2.37
C GLY A 15 -9.92 -14.58 -3.34
N THR A 16 -8.88 -15.40 -3.56
CA THR A 16 -8.96 -16.61 -4.40
C THR A 16 -8.21 -17.79 -3.78
N MET A 17 -8.70 -19.01 -4.03
CA MET A 17 -8.02 -20.24 -3.59
C MET A 17 -6.63 -20.40 -4.21
N LEU A 18 -6.45 -19.92 -5.45
CA LEU A 18 -5.18 -20.01 -6.17
C LEU A 18 -4.12 -19.10 -5.54
N GLU A 19 -4.44 -17.84 -5.36
CA GLU A 19 -3.51 -16.87 -4.76
C GLU A 19 -3.16 -17.25 -3.31
N ALA A 20 -4.14 -17.69 -2.49
CA ALA A 20 -3.89 -18.21 -1.16
C ALA A 20 -2.97 -19.44 -1.16
N SER A 21 -3.15 -20.34 -2.12
CA SER A 21 -2.29 -21.52 -2.25
C SER A 21 -0.85 -21.16 -2.61
N THR A 22 -0.67 -20.14 -3.45
CA THR A 22 0.65 -19.61 -3.84
C THR A 22 1.33 -18.91 -2.65
N GLU A 23 0.60 -18.08 -1.93
CA GLU A 23 1.09 -17.36 -0.73
C GLU A 23 1.56 -18.35 0.34
N LEU A 24 0.75 -19.38 0.62
CA LEU A 24 1.03 -20.38 1.66
C LEU A 24 1.95 -21.52 1.18
N ARG A 25 2.35 -21.53 -0.09
CA ARG A 25 3.16 -22.59 -0.72
C ARG A 25 2.58 -24.00 -0.54
N ILE A 26 1.26 -24.12 -0.65
CA ILE A 26 0.51 -25.40 -0.57
C ILE A 26 -0.39 -25.58 -1.78
N SER A 27 -0.98 -26.75 -1.97
CA SER A 27 -1.93 -26.97 -3.06
C SER A 27 -3.30 -26.30 -2.79
N GLN A 28 -4.05 -25.95 -3.84
CA GLN A 28 -5.43 -25.45 -3.69
C GLN A 28 -6.34 -26.44 -2.96
N SER A 29 -6.14 -27.74 -3.15
CA SER A 29 -6.87 -28.77 -2.43
C SER A 29 -6.57 -28.76 -0.93
N ALA A 30 -5.33 -28.44 -0.54
CA ALA A 30 -4.95 -28.28 0.86
C ALA A 30 -5.60 -27.03 1.46
N VAL A 31 -5.64 -25.89 0.73
CA VAL A 31 -6.38 -24.69 1.16
C VAL A 31 -7.84 -25.03 1.42
N SER A 32 -8.51 -25.67 0.45
CA SER A 32 -9.91 -26.07 0.58
C SER A 32 -10.15 -27.00 1.78
N LYS A 33 -9.27 -27.98 1.98
CA LYS A 33 -9.35 -28.93 3.11
C LYS A 33 -9.19 -28.22 4.46
N ARG A 34 -8.22 -27.29 4.58
CA ARG A 34 -7.99 -26.53 5.80
C ARG A 34 -9.18 -25.65 6.17
N ILE A 35 -9.82 -25.00 5.18
CA ILE A 35 -11.05 -24.23 5.41
C ILE A 35 -12.20 -25.14 5.82
N ALA A 36 -12.39 -26.27 5.15
CA ALA A 36 -13.44 -27.21 5.51
C ALA A 36 -13.30 -27.74 6.95
N VAL A 37 -12.07 -27.94 7.43
CA VAL A 37 -11.80 -28.33 8.84
C VAL A 37 -12.21 -27.22 9.80
N LEU A 38 -11.92 -25.93 9.47
CA LEU A 38 -12.36 -24.81 10.29
C LEU A 38 -13.88 -24.68 10.32
N GLU A 39 -14.53 -24.74 9.16
CA GLU A 39 -15.99 -24.63 9.06
C GLU A 39 -16.69 -25.77 9.85
N LYS A 40 -16.13 -26.99 9.81
CA LYS A 40 -16.60 -28.11 10.60
C LYS A 40 -16.43 -27.89 12.09
N TYR A 41 -15.27 -27.32 12.52
CA TYR A 41 -14.98 -27.05 13.93
C TYR A 41 -15.91 -25.98 14.52
N TYR A 42 -16.16 -24.92 13.72
CA TYR A 42 -17.03 -23.80 14.11
C TYR A 42 -18.53 -24.08 13.88
N ASP A 43 -18.85 -25.17 13.18
CA ASP A 43 -20.21 -25.50 12.72
C ASP A 43 -20.88 -24.33 11.96
N ARG A 44 -20.09 -23.62 11.17
CA ARG A 44 -20.52 -22.44 10.41
C ARG A 44 -19.71 -22.29 9.12
N LYS A 45 -20.35 -21.73 8.10
CA LYS A 45 -19.67 -21.32 6.88
C LYS A 45 -18.86 -20.05 7.15
N LEU A 46 -17.57 -20.09 6.84
CA LEU A 46 -16.63 -18.97 6.98
C LEU A 46 -16.38 -18.28 5.65
N ILE A 47 -16.55 -18.99 4.55
CA ILE A 47 -16.36 -18.46 3.20
C ILE A 47 -17.59 -18.73 2.32
N GLN A 48 -17.75 -17.89 1.29
CA GLN A 48 -18.77 -18.06 0.25
C GLN A 48 -18.19 -17.76 -1.13
N LYS A 49 -18.66 -18.46 -2.15
CA LYS A 49 -18.23 -18.21 -3.53
C LYS A 49 -18.93 -16.98 -4.10
N LYS A 50 -18.14 -16.10 -4.73
CA LYS A 50 -18.64 -14.98 -5.56
C LYS A 50 -18.01 -15.09 -6.95
N GLY A 51 -18.60 -15.90 -7.82
CA GLY A 51 -18.08 -16.22 -9.14
C GLY A 51 -16.73 -16.97 -9.03
N ARG A 52 -15.65 -16.39 -9.58
CA ARG A 52 -14.30 -16.94 -9.47
C ARG A 52 -13.57 -16.58 -8.18
N ARG A 53 -14.13 -15.67 -7.38
CA ARG A 53 -13.58 -15.23 -6.11
C ARG A 53 -14.22 -15.93 -4.92
N VAL A 54 -13.55 -15.85 -3.80
CA VAL A 54 -14.03 -16.27 -2.48
C VAL A 54 -14.15 -15.03 -1.61
N ALA A 55 -15.29 -14.87 -0.95
CA ALA A 55 -15.50 -13.81 0.04
C ALA A 55 -15.74 -14.44 1.41
N LEU A 56 -15.37 -13.74 2.47
CA LEU A 56 -15.74 -14.12 3.82
C LEU A 56 -17.26 -14.01 4.01
N THR A 57 -17.83 -14.89 4.82
CA THR A 57 -19.16 -14.69 5.41
C THR A 57 -19.04 -13.71 6.58
N GLN A 58 -20.17 -13.26 7.14
CA GLN A 58 -20.16 -12.45 8.35
C GLN A 58 -19.40 -13.14 9.51
N HIS A 59 -19.59 -14.46 9.67
CA HIS A 59 -18.86 -15.23 10.68
C HIS A 59 -17.37 -15.35 10.36
N GLY A 60 -17.03 -15.50 9.06
CA GLY A 60 -15.64 -15.50 8.62
C GLY A 60 -14.94 -14.17 8.92
N GLN A 61 -15.62 -13.04 8.66
CA GLN A 61 -15.09 -11.72 8.97
C GLN A 61 -14.88 -11.52 10.47
N GLN A 62 -15.88 -11.83 11.28
CA GLN A 62 -15.77 -11.76 12.75
C GLN A 62 -14.62 -12.62 13.31
N LEU A 63 -14.38 -13.79 12.70
CA LEU A 63 -13.27 -14.66 13.11
C LEU A 63 -11.92 -14.04 12.72
N VAL A 64 -11.78 -13.53 11.52
CA VAL A 64 -10.57 -12.83 11.02
C VAL A 64 -10.26 -11.63 11.89
N ASP A 65 -11.25 -10.79 12.22
CA ASP A 65 -11.08 -9.58 13.04
C ASP A 65 -10.55 -9.91 14.45
N LYS A 66 -10.98 -11.05 15.01
CA LYS A 66 -10.51 -11.51 16.32
C LYS A 66 -9.14 -12.21 16.27
N LEU A 67 -8.84 -12.87 15.16
CA LEU A 67 -7.60 -13.65 15.02
C LEU A 67 -6.38 -12.77 14.74
N SER A 68 -6.56 -11.71 13.97
CA SER A 68 -5.45 -10.85 13.56
C SER A 68 -4.62 -10.33 14.74
N PRO A 69 -5.21 -9.73 15.79
CA PRO A 69 -4.45 -9.28 16.95
C PRO A 69 -3.80 -10.44 17.74
N ILE A 70 -4.50 -11.58 17.90
CA ILE A 70 -4.00 -12.73 18.65
C ILE A 70 -2.77 -13.35 17.96
N LEU A 71 -2.79 -13.44 16.64
CA LEU A 71 -1.66 -13.96 15.87
C LEU A 71 -0.48 -12.97 15.84
N SER A 72 -0.75 -11.67 15.93
CA SER A 72 0.31 -10.69 16.15
C SER A 72 0.97 -10.89 17.50
N GLU A 73 0.20 -10.95 18.59
CA GLU A 73 0.71 -11.23 19.93
C GLU A 73 1.47 -12.56 19.99
N LEU A 74 0.99 -13.60 19.32
CA LEU A 74 1.68 -14.90 19.27
C LEU A 74 3.03 -14.79 18.55
N ARG A 75 3.13 -14.02 17.48
CA ARG A 75 4.41 -13.76 16.81
C ARG A 75 5.36 -12.97 17.70
N ASP A 76 4.84 -11.98 18.42
CA ASP A 76 5.62 -11.17 19.36
C ASP A 76 6.23 -12.02 20.48
N LEU A 77 5.53 -13.07 20.94
CA LEU A 77 6.08 -14.03 21.93
C LEU A 77 7.30 -14.81 21.42
N PHE A 78 7.41 -15.05 20.11
CA PHE A 78 8.57 -15.72 19.52
C PHE A 78 9.72 -14.74 19.20
N VAL A 79 9.45 -13.45 19.19
CA VAL A 79 10.46 -12.39 19.04
C VAL A 79 11.17 -12.11 20.37
N ASP A 80 10.56 -12.47 21.51
CA ASP A 80 11.04 -12.15 22.86
C ASP A 80 11.98 -13.22 23.46
N ASP A 81 12.63 -14.03 22.60
CA ASP A 81 13.56 -15.09 23.04
C ASP A 81 14.96 -14.53 23.36
N GLY A 82 15.00 -13.56 24.28
CA GLY A 82 16.23 -13.21 25.04
C GLY A 82 17.37 -12.52 24.28
N SER A 83 17.20 -12.17 23.01
CA SER A 83 18.13 -11.30 22.28
C SER A 83 17.66 -9.85 22.32
N ALA A 84 17.62 -9.27 23.49
CA ALA A 84 17.42 -7.84 23.62
C ALA A 84 18.43 -7.11 22.74
N GLY A 85 18.00 -6.61 21.58
CA GLY A 85 18.81 -5.78 20.70
C GLY A 85 18.91 -6.20 19.22
N LYS A 86 18.37 -7.36 18.80
CA LYS A 86 18.40 -7.77 17.38
C LYS A 86 16.98 -8.11 16.89
N GLY A 87 16.07 -7.15 16.99
CA GLY A 87 14.73 -7.32 16.48
C GLY A 87 14.64 -7.03 14.98
N GLU A 88 13.89 -7.83 14.24
CA GLU A 88 13.51 -7.50 12.87
C GLU A 88 12.25 -6.65 12.90
N LEU A 89 12.32 -5.41 12.37
CA LEU A 89 11.18 -4.52 12.22
C LEU A 89 10.64 -4.64 10.78
N ILE A 90 9.49 -5.27 10.64
CA ILE A 90 8.84 -5.43 9.33
C ILE A 90 8.05 -4.17 9.00
N VAL A 91 8.49 -3.46 7.97
CA VAL A 91 7.96 -2.16 7.57
C VAL A 91 7.31 -2.25 6.19
N GLY A 92 6.00 -2.00 6.12
CA GLY A 92 5.30 -1.81 4.85
C GLY A 92 5.43 -0.37 4.37
N VAL A 93 5.86 -0.16 3.14
CA VAL A 93 6.09 1.20 2.60
C VAL A 93 5.39 1.38 1.26
N SER A 94 4.71 2.50 1.07
CA SER A 94 4.16 2.86 -0.23
C SER A 94 5.27 3.03 -1.28
N GLU A 95 5.04 2.54 -2.49
CA GLU A 95 6.01 2.58 -3.60
C GLU A 95 6.53 4.00 -3.84
N ALA A 96 5.66 5.00 -3.86
CA ALA A 96 6.05 6.39 -4.06
C ALA A 96 7.08 6.90 -3.04
N ILE A 97 7.03 6.42 -1.81
CA ILE A 97 7.96 6.79 -0.75
C ILE A 97 9.31 6.14 -0.95
N LEU A 98 9.35 4.81 -1.22
CA LEU A 98 10.62 4.12 -1.46
C LEU A 98 11.28 4.51 -2.77
N SER A 99 10.51 4.90 -3.78
CA SER A 99 11.05 5.43 -5.04
C SER A 99 11.43 6.91 -4.98
N SER A 100 11.31 7.56 -3.81
CA SER A 100 11.61 8.99 -3.66
C SER A 100 12.47 9.25 -2.42
N TRP A 101 11.94 9.96 -1.44
CA TRP A 101 12.66 10.41 -0.24
C TRP A 101 12.89 9.31 0.82
N GLY A 102 12.11 8.24 0.80
CA GLY A 102 12.13 7.19 1.82
C GLY A 102 13.50 6.57 2.08
N PRO A 103 14.26 6.14 1.06
CA PRO A 103 15.58 5.53 1.28
C PRO A 103 16.54 6.40 2.09
N GLY A 104 16.54 7.71 1.84
CA GLY A 104 17.40 8.66 2.58
C GLY A 104 17.00 8.80 4.05
N VAL A 105 15.70 8.78 4.34
CA VAL A 105 15.17 8.83 5.72
C VAL A 105 15.45 7.51 6.43
N PHE A 106 15.12 6.38 5.81
CA PHE A 106 15.34 5.06 6.43
C PHE A 106 16.81 4.76 6.69
N PHE A 107 17.69 5.23 5.81
CA PHE A 107 19.13 5.13 6.06
C PHE A 107 19.54 5.88 7.34
N LYS A 108 19.04 7.10 7.57
CA LYS A 108 19.32 7.86 8.81
C LYS A 108 18.75 7.14 10.04
N VAL A 109 17.52 6.65 9.96
CA VAL A 109 16.89 5.88 11.05
C VAL A 109 17.73 4.62 11.36
N GLN A 110 18.22 3.92 10.34
CA GLN A 110 19.09 2.76 10.55
C GLN A 110 20.41 3.13 11.26
N GLN A 111 20.96 4.32 11.02
CA GLN A 111 22.16 4.79 11.73
C GLN A 111 21.88 5.08 13.22
N GLU A 112 20.68 5.54 13.54
CA GLU A 112 20.24 5.81 14.92
C GLU A 112 19.83 4.53 15.67
N MET A 113 19.45 3.48 14.94
CA MET A 113 18.99 2.19 15.47
C MET A 113 19.82 1.03 14.89
N PRO A 114 21.13 0.95 15.18
CA PRO A 114 22.03 -0.02 14.54
C PRO A 114 21.70 -1.48 14.88
N ASP A 115 21.05 -1.73 16.01
CA ASP A 115 20.68 -3.06 16.47
C ASP A 115 19.32 -3.55 15.92
N VAL A 116 18.58 -2.68 15.21
CA VAL A 116 17.30 -3.04 14.59
C VAL A 116 17.53 -3.42 13.13
N HIS A 117 17.10 -4.61 12.75
CA HIS A 117 17.10 -5.02 11.35
C HIS A 117 15.77 -4.64 10.69
N PHE A 118 15.81 -3.78 9.67
CA PHE A 118 14.61 -3.35 8.93
C PHE A 118 14.35 -4.27 7.74
N ALA A 119 13.19 -4.93 7.72
CA ALA A 119 12.68 -5.67 6.57
C ALA A 119 11.65 -4.81 5.85
N PHE A 120 12.00 -4.24 4.70
CA PHE A 120 11.10 -3.39 3.93
C PHE A 120 10.29 -4.18 2.90
N HIS A 121 8.98 -3.95 2.91
CA HIS A 121 8.05 -4.47 1.91
C HIS A 121 7.34 -3.33 1.19
N THR A 122 7.43 -3.32 -0.14
CA THR A 122 6.82 -2.28 -0.96
C THR A 122 5.47 -2.72 -1.50
N HIS A 123 4.43 -1.96 -1.18
CA HIS A 123 3.08 -2.21 -1.68
C HIS A 123 2.32 -0.89 -1.85
N ARG A 124 1.12 -0.97 -2.44
CA ARG A 124 0.16 0.15 -2.43
C ARG A 124 -0.42 0.32 -1.03
N THR A 125 -0.75 1.56 -0.65
CA THR A 125 -1.29 1.89 0.68
C THR A 125 -2.37 0.93 1.18
N PRO A 126 -3.42 0.56 0.42
CA PRO A 126 -4.44 -0.36 0.93
C PRO A 126 -3.87 -1.72 1.37
N VAL A 127 -2.91 -2.25 0.60
CA VAL A 127 -2.26 -3.53 0.93
C VAL A 127 -1.38 -3.40 2.18
N VAL A 128 -0.66 -2.28 2.33
CA VAL A 128 0.12 -2.01 3.55
C VAL A 128 -0.79 -1.97 4.77
N LEU A 129 -1.90 -1.24 4.70
CA LEU A 129 -2.87 -1.14 5.81
C LEU A 129 -3.49 -2.49 6.17
N ASP A 130 -3.86 -3.29 5.17
CA ASP A 130 -4.43 -4.62 5.41
C ASP A 130 -3.40 -5.55 6.07
N ARG A 131 -2.12 -5.45 5.70
CA ARG A 131 -1.04 -6.23 6.31
C ARG A 131 -0.66 -5.77 7.71
N ILE A 132 -0.82 -4.49 8.04
CA ILE A 132 -0.73 -4.00 9.42
C ILE A 132 -1.88 -4.58 10.25
N ARG A 133 -3.12 -4.52 9.76
CA ARG A 133 -4.28 -5.11 10.44
C ARG A 133 -4.14 -6.61 10.70
N SER A 134 -3.51 -7.33 9.78
CA SER A 134 -3.24 -8.76 9.96
C SER A 134 -2.02 -9.05 10.84
N GLY A 135 -1.30 -8.04 11.31
CA GLY A 135 -0.08 -8.20 12.07
C GLY A 135 1.11 -8.72 11.24
N GLU A 136 1.02 -8.70 9.91
CA GLU A 136 2.15 -9.08 9.05
C GLU A 136 3.21 -7.97 8.99
N PHE A 137 2.77 -6.71 8.99
CA PHE A 137 3.65 -5.55 9.12
C PHE A 137 3.47 -4.90 10.49
N MET A 138 4.56 -4.51 11.11
CA MET A 138 4.57 -3.85 12.41
C MET A 138 4.36 -2.35 12.27
N VAL A 139 4.89 -1.76 11.20
CA VAL A 139 4.80 -0.34 10.89
C VAL A 139 4.47 -0.15 9.41
N GLY A 140 3.71 0.89 9.09
CA GLY A 140 3.44 1.29 7.71
C GLY A 140 3.78 2.75 7.48
N VAL A 141 4.49 3.03 6.38
CA VAL A 141 4.73 4.40 5.91
C VAL A 141 4.04 4.56 4.56
N CYS A 142 2.96 5.32 4.55
CA CYS A 142 2.02 5.36 3.43
C CYS A 142 1.77 6.76 2.93
N THR A 143 1.45 6.87 1.64
CA THR A 143 0.79 8.05 1.09
C THR A 143 -0.72 7.91 1.24
N GLY A 144 -1.42 8.95 1.67
CA GLY A 144 -2.87 8.85 1.84
C GLY A 144 -3.50 10.07 2.49
N SER A 145 -4.79 9.95 2.80
CA SER A 145 -5.55 11.00 3.49
C SER A 145 -5.31 10.96 5.00
N ASP A 146 -5.55 12.10 5.64
CA ASP A 146 -5.41 12.33 7.08
C ASP A 146 -6.38 11.50 7.94
N SER A 147 -7.33 10.81 7.33
CA SER A 147 -8.30 9.95 8.02
C SER A 147 -8.05 8.49 7.70
N LEU A 148 -7.33 7.80 8.57
CA LEU A 148 -7.33 6.34 8.63
C LEU A 148 -8.53 5.85 9.43
N ASP A 149 -8.91 4.60 9.19
CA ASP A 149 -9.93 3.93 9.99
C ASP A 149 -9.52 3.90 11.47
N LYS A 150 -10.48 3.99 12.37
CA LYS A 150 -10.27 4.10 13.83
C LYS A 150 -9.56 2.91 14.48
N ASP A 151 -9.35 1.85 13.72
CA ASP A 151 -8.68 0.62 14.14
C ASP A 151 -7.14 0.68 14.07
N LEU A 152 -6.59 1.73 13.46
CA LEU A 152 -5.16 1.93 13.34
C LEU A 152 -4.73 3.26 13.99
N GLN A 153 -3.63 3.20 14.74
CA GLN A 153 -2.97 4.42 15.19
C GLN A 153 -2.14 4.99 14.05
N SER A 154 -2.31 6.27 13.76
CA SER A 154 -1.59 6.93 12.67
C SER A 154 -1.16 8.33 13.05
N GLU A 155 -0.06 8.76 12.44
CA GLU A 155 0.48 10.10 12.55
C GLU A 155 0.81 10.63 11.16
N VAL A 156 0.45 11.89 10.90
CA VAL A 156 0.81 12.58 9.66
C VAL A 156 2.23 13.13 9.82
N LEU A 157 3.16 12.63 9.03
CA LEU A 157 4.55 13.09 9.09
C LEU A 157 4.72 14.44 8.42
N PHE A 158 4.18 14.61 7.22
CA PHE A 158 4.16 15.86 6.46
C PHE A 158 3.23 15.74 5.23
N HIS A 159 2.93 16.89 4.62
CA HIS A 159 2.20 16.97 3.36
C HIS A 159 3.20 17.15 2.20
N GLU A 160 3.11 16.26 1.21
CA GLU A 160 3.96 16.30 0.04
C GLU A 160 3.18 16.89 -1.14
N PRO A 161 3.64 18.02 -1.74
CA PRO A 161 2.95 18.64 -2.86
C PRO A 161 2.91 17.73 -4.10
N MET A 162 1.79 17.79 -4.81
CA MET A 162 1.68 17.22 -6.16
C MET A 162 2.14 18.24 -7.20
N VAL A 163 2.91 17.79 -8.16
CA VAL A 163 3.43 18.60 -9.26
C VAL A 163 3.15 17.97 -10.61
N ILE A 164 3.17 18.77 -11.66
CA ILE A 164 3.05 18.25 -13.02
C ILE A 164 4.42 18.27 -13.69
N ILE A 165 4.83 17.12 -14.21
CA ILE A 165 5.96 16.98 -15.13
C ILE A 165 5.41 17.19 -16.55
N PRO A 166 5.81 18.26 -17.27
CA PRO A 166 5.37 18.48 -18.64
C PRO A 166 5.86 17.38 -19.60
N SER A 167 5.04 17.06 -20.56
CA SER A 167 5.36 16.08 -21.59
C SER A 167 6.68 16.40 -22.31
N GLY A 168 7.65 15.47 -22.26
CA GLY A 168 8.99 15.63 -22.84
C GLY A 168 9.82 16.74 -22.21
N LEU A 169 9.51 17.12 -20.96
CA LEU A 169 10.16 18.22 -20.22
C LEU A 169 10.13 19.57 -20.97
N ARG A 170 9.16 19.76 -21.83
CA ARG A 170 9.02 21.00 -22.61
C ARG A 170 8.40 22.09 -21.74
N LYS A 171 8.98 23.28 -21.74
CA LYS A 171 8.38 24.42 -21.04
C LYS A 171 6.93 24.59 -21.50
N PHE A 172 6.02 24.49 -20.55
CA PHE A 172 4.60 24.54 -20.80
C PHE A 172 3.96 25.55 -19.86
N ARG A 173 3.13 26.45 -20.42
CA ARG A 173 2.32 27.37 -19.63
C ARG A 173 0.88 26.89 -19.66
N TRP A 174 0.38 26.54 -18.49
CA TRP A 174 -1.00 26.10 -18.33
C TRP A 174 -1.84 27.19 -17.65
N SER A 175 -3.03 27.42 -18.16
CA SER A 175 -4.05 28.25 -17.54
C SER A 175 -5.06 27.35 -16.84
N ARG A 176 -5.34 27.60 -15.56
CA ARG A 176 -6.37 26.84 -14.82
C ARG A 176 -7.77 26.90 -15.41
N LYS A 177 -8.00 27.80 -16.39
CA LYS A 177 -9.26 27.88 -17.15
C LYS A 177 -9.39 26.76 -18.17
N ASP A 178 -8.27 26.23 -18.64
CA ASP A 178 -8.24 25.18 -19.65
C ASP A 178 -8.06 23.83 -18.98
N PRO A 179 -8.78 22.78 -19.45
CA PRO A 179 -8.60 21.44 -18.92
C PRO A 179 -7.20 20.94 -19.23
N LEU A 180 -6.56 20.31 -18.24
CA LEU A 180 -5.26 19.68 -18.39
C LEU A 180 -5.38 18.16 -18.27
N ASP A 181 -5.08 17.48 -19.36
CA ASP A 181 -5.05 16.03 -19.41
C ASP A 181 -3.73 15.50 -18.83
N VAL A 182 -3.81 14.62 -17.85
CA VAL A 182 -2.64 14.07 -17.17
C VAL A 182 -2.66 12.55 -17.10
N ILE A 183 -1.47 11.98 -17.07
CA ILE A 183 -1.20 10.61 -16.62
C ILE A 183 -0.99 10.70 -15.11
N THR A 184 -1.60 9.83 -14.33
CA THR A 184 -1.33 9.74 -12.90
C THR A 184 -1.70 8.37 -12.35
N ILE A 185 -1.81 8.27 -11.03
CA ILE A 185 -2.10 7.03 -10.33
C ILE A 185 -3.59 6.66 -10.40
N GLU A 186 -3.90 5.40 -10.18
CA GLU A 186 -5.27 4.87 -10.21
C GLU A 186 -6.18 5.35 -9.07
N ASP A 187 -7.51 5.17 -9.23
CA ASP A 187 -8.55 5.63 -8.28
C ASP A 187 -8.42 5.05 -6.87
N TYR A 188 -7.88 3.85 -6.76
CA TYR A 188 -7.74 3.16 -5.46
C TYR A 188 -6.55 3.66 -4.64
N SER A 189 -5.69 4.47 -5.23
CA SER A 189 -4.58 5.11 -4.52
C SER A 189 -5.07 6.10 -3.48
N GLY A 190 -4.51 6.05 -2.27
CA GLY A 190 -4.73 7.06 -1.23
C GLY A 190 -4.37 8.47 -1.71
N ALA A 191 -3.25 8.59 -2.41
CA ALA A 191 -2.78 9.87 -2.96
C ALA A 191 -3.77 10.50 -3.95
N TRP A 192 -4.34 9.70 -4.89
CA TRP A 192 -5.36 10.23 -5.79
C TRP A 192 -6.64 10.62 -5.06
N ARG A 193 -7.09 9.80 -4.11
CA ARG A 193 -8.31 10.14 -3.33
C ARG A 193 -8.16 11.44 -2.56
N SER A 194 -6.99 11.69 -1.99
CA SER A 194 -6.70 12.96 -1.31
C SER A 194 -6.67 14.15 -2.27
N PHE A 195 -6.12 13.96 -3.47
CA PHE A 195 -5.93 15.03 -4.46
C PHE A 195 -7.15 15.25 -5.37
N LYS A 196 -8.12 14.34 -5.41
CA LYS A 196 -9.26 14.39 -6.36
C LYS A 196 -10.04 15.70 -6.31
N GLY A 197 -10.32 16.22 -5.11
CA GLY A 197 -11.01 17.51 -4.95
C GLY A 197 -10.22 18.69 -5.55
N ASP A 198 -8.90 18.67 -5.37
CA ASP A 198 -8.02 19.68 -5.95
C ASP A 198 -7.91 19.52 -7.46
N ALA A 199 -7.88 18.30 -7.98
CA ALA A 199 -7.88 18.04 -9.42
C ALA A 199 -9.13 18.63 -10.09
N GLU A 200 -10.31 18.45 -9.51
CA GLU A 200 -11.57 19.02 -10.00
C GLU A 200 -11.53 20.56 -9.98
N ARG A 201 -11.08 21.17 -8.88
CA ARG A 201 -10.94 22.61 -8.72
C ARG A 201 -9.94 23.23 -9.73
N LEU A 202 -8.88 22.49 -10.03
CA LEU A 202 -7.82 22.90 -10.93
C LEU A 202 -8.10 22.54 -12.40
N ASN A 203 -9.25 21.93 -12.72
CA ASN A 203 -9.61 21.46 -14.05
C ASN A 203 -8.59 20.45 -14.63
N ILE A 204 -8.04 19.58 -13.76
CA ILE A 204 -7.12 18.50 -14.14
C ILE A 204 -7.93 17.23 -14.42
N ARG A 205 -7.73 16.63 -15.58
CA ARG A 205 -8.41 15.40 -16.00
C ARG A 205 -7.42 14.26 -16.12
N ARG A 206 -7.66 13.17 -15.42
CA ARG A 206 -6.88 11.96 -15.58
C ARG A 206 -7.33 11.21 -16.83
N VAL A 207 -6.44 11.05 -17.79
CA VAL A 207 -6.70 10.33 -19.06
C VAL A 207 -6.02 8.97 -19.12
N VAL A 208 -4.92 8.78 -18.39
CA VAL A 208 -4.23 7.49 -18.22
C VAL A 208 -3.97 7.27 -16.74
N SER A 209 -4.18 6.05 -16.26
CA SER A 209 -3.89 5.66 -14.89
C SER A 209 -2.91 4.50 -14.82
N LEU A 210 -1.94 4.60 -13.91
CA LEU A 210 -0.92 3.60 -13.65
C LEU A 210 -0.90 3.23 -12.17
N GLU A 211 -0.17 2.19 -11.82
CA GLU A 211 -0.01 1.75 -10.42
C GLU A 211 1.24 2.33 -9.74
N SER A 212 2.12 3.02 -10.48
CA SER A 212 3.41 3.53 -10.02
C SER A 212 3.60 4.99 -10.46
N PHE A 213 3.88 5.87 -9.49
CA PHE A 213 4.23 7.26 -9.78
C PHE A 213 5.56 7.40 -10.50
N PHE A 214 6.50 6.48 -10.26
CA PHE A 214 7.74 6.45 -11.01
C PHE A 214 7.51 6.19 -12.49
N SER A 215 6.61 5.25 -12.82
CA SER A 215 6.20 4.98 -14.21
C SER A 215 5.47 6.17 -14.84
N VAL A 216 4.61 6.86 -14.08
CA VAL A 216 3.96 8.11 -14.51
C VAL A 216 5.00 9.15 -14.91
N ALA A 217 5.99 9.37 -14.03
CA ALA A 217 7.06 10.34 -14.28
C ALA A 217 7.89 9.98 -15.52
N GLN A 218 8.25 8.70 -15.69
CA GLN A 218 8.99 8.22 -16.86
C GLN A 218 8.21 8.44 -18.17
N MET A 219 6.91 8.13 -18.18
CA MET A 219 6.07 8.40 -19.34
C MET A 219 5.99 9.89 -19.67
N ALA A 220 5.92 10.76 -18.66
CA ALA A 220 5.93 12.19 -18.89
C ALA A 220 7.28 12.68 -19.44
N ILE A 221 8.39 12.24 -18.86
CA ILE A 221 9.75 12.60 -19.33
C ILE A 221 9.97 12.17 -20.78
N THR A 222 9.50 10.98 -21.15
CA THR A 222 9.62 10.47 -22.53
C THR A 222 8.66 11.12 -23.53
N GLY A 223 7.72 11.95 -23.06
CA GLY A 223 6.84 12.73 -23.94
C GLY A 223 5.49 12.09 -24.26
N PHE A 224 5.08 11.04 -23.51
CA PHE A 224 3.78 10.41 -23.76
C PHE A 224 2.60 11.31 -23.36
N GLY A 225 2.76 12.13 -22.32
CA GLY A 225 1.75 13.06 -21.81
C GLY A 225 2.26 13.81 -20.59
N HIS A 226 1.44 14.71 -20.02
CA HIS A 226 1.77 15.38 -18.77
C HIS A 226 1.61 14.40 -17.58
N GLY A 227 2.57 14.33 -16.68
CA GLY A 227 2.55 13.44 -15.51
C GLY A 227 2.23 14.20 -14.22
N LEU A 228 1.21 13.77 -13.48
CA LEU A 228 0.92 14.31 -12.15
C LEU A 228 1.50 13.37 -11.10
N VAL A 229 2.47 13.84 -10.32
CA VAL A 229 3.24 13.03 -9.37
C VAL A 229 3.55 13.82 -8.09
N PRO A 230 3.86 13.15 -6.97
CA PRO A 230 4.47 13.81 -5.81
C PRO A 230 5.83 14.42 -6.17
N ILE A 231 6.14 15.58 -5.59
CA ILE A 231 7.38 16.33 -5.90
C ILE A 231 8.65 15.51 -5.64
N GLY A 232 8.65 14.65 -4.62
CA GLY A 232 9.79 13.78 -4.30
C GLY A 232 10.15 12.82 -5.43
N VAL A 233 9.15 12.32 -6.17
CA VAL A 233 9.37 11.47 -7.35
C VAL A 233 10.07 12.27 -8.46
N ALA A 234 9.60 13.49 -8.74
CA ALA A 234 10.22 14.35 -9.73
C ALA A 234 11.67 14.71 -9.35
N LYS A 235 11.91 15.03 -8.08
CA LYS A 235 13.26 15.35 -7.55
C LYS A 235 14.22 14.16 -7.66
N THR A 236 13.76 12.95 -7.34
CA THR A 236 14.59 11.74 -7.45
C THR A 236 15.02 11.46 -8.89
N LEU A 237 14.14 11.75 -9.84
CA LEU A 237 14.45 11.66 -11.28
C LEU A 237 15.23 12.85 -11.81
N LYS A 238 15.65 13.77 -10.92
CA LYS A 238 16.41 14.98 -11.26
C LYS A 238 15.74 15.84 -12.33
N VAL A 239 14.40 15.89 -12.31
CA VAL A 239 13.64 16.82 -13.15
C VAL A 239 13.92 18.22 -12.61
N ASP A 240 14.31 19.12 -13.52
CA ASP A 240 14.57 20.51 -13.18
C ASP A 240 13.30 21.18 -12.62
N GLU A 241 13.41 21.80 -11.45
CA GLU A 241 12.26 22.47 -10.79
C GLU A 241 11.67 23.55 -11.66
N ASP A 242 12.47 24.24 -12.48
CA ASP A 242 12.01 25.25 -13.44
C ASP A 242 11.14 24.67 -14.56
N CYS A 243 11.17 23.35 -14.76
CA CYS A 243 10.30 22.64 -15.71
C CYS A 243 9.00 22.18 -15.08
N LEU A 244 8.92 22.07 -13.74
CA LEU A 244 7.72 21.60 -13.06
C LEU A 244 6.64 22.66 -13.02
N ILE A 245 5.38 22.21 -13.05
CA ILE A 245 4.23 23.09 -12.80
C ILE A 245 3.79 22.85 -11.36
N ASP A 246 3.99 23.85 -10.51
CA ASP A 246 3.50 23.86 -9.13
C ASP A 246 1.99 24.13 -9.14
N LEU A 247 1.24 23.31 -8.42
CA LEU A 247 -0.21 23.41 -8.32
C LEU A 247 -0.66 24.35 -7.20
N GLY A 248 0.26 24.80 -6.34
CA GLY A 248 0.00 25.77 -5.27
C GLY A 248 -0.94 25.20 -4.20
N SER A 249 -0.76 23.92 -3.84
CA SER A 249 -1.48 23.20 -2.78
C SER A 249 -0.70 23.20 -1.49
#